data_1aca61dea1c0aa244e2f188ff95c811f
#
_entry.id   1aca61dea1c0aa244e2f188ff95c811f
#
_cell.length_a   1.000
_cell.length_b   1.000
_cell.length_c   1.000
_cell.angle_alpha   90.00
_cell.angle_beta   90.00
_cell.angle_gamma   90.00
#
_symmetry.space_group_name_H-M   'P 1'
#
loop_
_entity.id
_entity.type
_entity.pdbx_description
1 polymer ?
#
loop_
_entity_poly.entity_id
_entity_poly.type
_entity_poly.pdbx_seq_one_letter_code
_entity_poly.pdbx_strand_id
1 'polypeptide(L)'
;MVSYGSQKTGVEETVPLLPVALEIIKKYNDHPYCLAENKLLPVNSNFRYNAYLKELAVICGISKDLTTHTARHTFATTITRENDVPIETIGKMLGHKDLRSTQKYAKITKRKISNKMKSLENKLFSADGLLKATC
;
A
#
# COMPACT_ATOMS: atom_id res chain seq x y z
N MET A 1 -14.54 3.49 -5.50
CA MET A 1 -13.44 2.71 -6.14
C MET A 1 -12.86 3.60 -7.21
N VAL A 2 -11.56 3.85 -7.19
CA VAL A 2 -10.87 4.62 -8.24
C VAL A 2 -10.08 3.62 -9.09
N SER A 3 -10.34 3.64 -10.38
CA SER A 3 -9.60 2.87 -11.38
C SER A 3 -8.71 3.82 -12.16
N TYR A 4 -7.46 3.47 -12.35
CA TYR A 4 -6.54 4.23 -13.18
C TYR A 4 -5.60 3.30 -13.96
N GLY A 5 -5.32 3.65 -15.20
CA GLY A 5 -4.37 2.93 -16.03
C GLY A 5 -2.94 3.41 -15.80
N SER A 6 -2.03 2.50 -15.52
CA SER A 6 -0.61 2.84 -15.43
C SER A 6 -0.04 3.16 -16.80
N GLN A 7 0.44 4.38 -17.02
CA GLN A 7 1.08 4.79 -18.28
C GLN A 7 2.33 3.97 -18.62
N LYS A 8 3.04 3.44 -17.61
CA LYS A 8 4.26 2.63 -17.83
C LYS A 8 3.97 1.17 -18.15
N THR A 9 2.91 0.59 -17.58
CA THR A 9 2.65 -0.84 -17.66
C THR A 9 1.45 -1.19 -18.53
N GLY A 10 0.56 -0.24 -18.80
CA GLY A 10 -0.70 -0.48 -19.50
C GLY A 10 -1.67 -1.37 -18.71
N VAL A 11 -1.36 -1.66 -17.45
CA VAL A 11 -2.22 -2.47 -16.57
C VAL A 11 -3.21 -1.54 -15.90
N GLU A 12 -4.49 -1.87 -15.98
CA GLU A 12 -5.54 -1.19 -15.24
C GLU A 12 -5.44 -1.59 -13.76
N GLU A 13 -5.31 -0.59 -12.91
CA GLU A 13 -5.21 -0.75 -11.47
C GLU A 13 -6.51 -0.30 -10.82
N THR A 14 -7.17 -1.18 -10.12
CA THR A 14 -8.39 -0.86 -9.37
C THR A 14 -8.12 -1.02 -7.88
N VAL A 15 -8.04 0.11 -7.17
CA VAL A 15 -7.75 0.13 -5.74
C VAL A 15 -8.85 0.85 -4.99
N PRO A 16 -9.51 0.20 -4.02
CA PRO A 16 -10.43 0.88 -3.11
C PRO A 16 -9.66 1.93 -2.29
N LEU A 17 -10.20 3.15 -2.23
CA LEU A 17 -9.57 4.21 -1.45
C LEU A 17 -9.87 4.05 0.04
N LEU A 18 -8.84 4.16 0.85
CA LEU A 18 -8.97 4.26 2.30
C LEU A 18 -9.60 5.60 2.69
N PRO A 19 -10.30 5.69 3.84
CA PRO A 19 -10.96 6.92 4.28
C PRO A 19 -10.05 8.16 4.27
N VAL A 20 -8.82 8.02 4.76
CA VAL A 20 -7.82 9.10 4.76
C VAL A 20 -7.50 9.62 3.35
N ALA A 21 -7.44 8.73 2.36
CA ALA A 21 -7.22 9.14 0.97
C ALA A 21 -8.42 9.90 0.41
N LEU A 22 -9.64 9.50 0.75
CA LEU A 22 -10.87 10.20 0.37
C LEU A 22 -10.93 11.59 0.99
N GLU A 23 -10.53 11.76 2.25
CA GLU A 23 -10.46 13.06 2.92
C GLU A 23 -9.47 14.01 2.22
N ILE A 24 -8.29 13.49 1.85
CA ILE A 24 -7.30 14.27 1.11
C ILE A 24 -7.86 14.71 -0.25
N ILE A 25 -8.51 13.82 -1.00
CA ILE A 25 -9.11 14.15 -2.30
C ILE A 25 -10.19 15.22 -2.11
N LYS A 26 -11.09 15.06 -1.13
CA LYS A 26 -12.12 16.05 -0.83
C LYS A 26 -11.55 17.43 -0.51
N LYS A 27 -10.45 17.48 0.25
CA LYS A 27 -9.77 18.74 0.60
C LYS A 27 -9.32 19.54 -0.64
N TYR A 28 -8.97 18.86 -1.72
CA TYR A 28 -8.46 19.49 -2.94
C TYR A 28 -9.47 19.50 -4.10
N ASN A 29 -10.72 19.11 -3.85
CA ASN A 29 -11.75 19.01 -4.89
C ASN A 29 -11.99 20.35 -5.63
N ASP A 30 -12.00 21.46 -4.89
CA ASP A 30 -12.25 22.80 -5.44
C ASP A 30 -10.94 23.61 -5.64
N HIS A 31 -9.79 22.94 -5.63
CA HIS A 31 -8.51 23.61 -5.81
C HIS A 31 -8.36 24.08 -7.25
N PRO A 32 -8.07 25.39 -7.52
CA PRO A 32 -8.06 25.95 -8.87
C PRO A 32 -7.16 25.20 -9.86
N TYR A 33 -5.98 24.79 -9.42
CA TYR A 33 -5.06 23.99 -10.24
C TYR A 33 -5.63 22.61 -10.59
N CYS A 34 -6.31 21.96 -9.65
CA CYS A 34 -6.91 20.64 -9.89
C CYS A 34 -8.05 20.71 -10.89
N LEU A 35 -8.87 21.76 -10.82
CA LEU A 35 -9.96 22.01 -11.76
C LEU A 35 -9.43 22.33 -13.16
N ALA A 36 -8.43 23.22 -13.26
CA ALA A 36 -7.85 23.62 -14.54
C ALA A 36 -7.16 22.47 -15.28
N GLU A 37 -6.46 21.61 -14.55
CA GLU A 37 -5.64 20.52 -15.10
C GLU A 37 -6.35 19.15 -15.08
N ASN A 38 -7.61 19.10 -14.63
CA ASN A 38 -8.39 17.86 -14.42
C ASN A 38 -7.61 16.81 -13.61
N LYS A 39 -7.05 17.23 -12.46
CA LYS A 39 -6.23 16.40 -11.56
C LYS A 39 -6.89 16.24 -10.20
N LEU A 40 -6.73 15.08 -9.58
CA LEU A 40 -7.24 14.83 -8.23
C LEU A 40 -6.45 15.57 -7.13
N LEU A 41 -5.17 15.87 -7.38
CA LEU A 41 -4.27 16.49 -6.41
C LEU A 41 -3.40 17.54 -7.08
N PRO A 42 -3.00 18.63 -6.40
CA PRO A 42 -2.20 19.72 -6.97
C PRO A 42 -0.71 19.34 -7.10
N VAL A 43 -0.44 18.17 -7.71
CA VAL A 43 0.91 17.68 -7.95
C VAL A 43 1.37 18.09 -9.34
N ASN A 44 2.34 18.99 -9.38
CA ASN A 44 2.85 19.57 -10.63
C ASN A 44 3.76 18.59 -11.38
N SER A 45 4.79 18.07 -10.70
CA SER A 45 5.65 17.03 -11.25
C SER A 45 6.20 16.14 -10.15
N ASN A 46 6.52 14.90 -10.52
CA ASN A 46 7.11 13.93 -9.58
C ASN A 46 8.49 14.40 -9.05
N PHE A 47 9.25 15.11 -9.88
CA PHE A 47 10.54 15.69 -9.50
C PHE A 47 10.39 16.73 -8.38
N ARG A 48 9.52 17.73 -8.57
CA ARG A 48 9.27 18.77 -7.55
C ARG A 48 8.68 18.19 -6.27
N TYR A 49 7.74 17.25 -6.42
CA TYR A 49 7.14 16.59 -5.25
C TYR A 49 8.17 15.85 -4.41
N ASN A 50 9.08 15.11 -5.04
CA ASN A 50 10.17 14.46 -4.32
C ASN A 50 11.17 15.44 -3.70
N ALA A 51 11.42 16.60 -4.32
CA ALA A 51 12.25 17.66 -3.73
C ALA A 51 11.61 18.18 -2.44
N TYR A 52 10.32 18.50 -2.43
CA TYR A 52 9.60 18.93 -1.22
C TYR A 52 9.58 17.85 -0.12
N LEU A 53 9.45 16.58 -0.48
CA LEU A 53 9.53 15.49 0.49
C LEU A 53 10.91 15.43 1.18
N LYS A 54 11.99 15.72 0.47
CA LYS A 54 13.34 15.79 1.03
C LYS A 54 13.51 16.99 1.96
N GLU A 55 13.01 18.16 1.56
CA GLU A 55 12.99 19.35 2.44
C GLU A 55 12.22 19.08 3.73
N LEU A 56 11.03 18.48 3.63
CA LEU A 56 10.24 18.06 4.79
C LEU A 56 11.01 17.08 5.69
N ALA A 57 11.71 16.12 5.12
CA ALA A 57 12.52 15.17 5.87
C ALA A 57 13.60 15.90 6.69
N VAL A 58 14.28 16.87 6.08
CA VAL A 58 15.30 17.70 6.78
C VAL A 58 14.69 18.49 7.93
N ILE A 59 13.57 19.18 7.68
CA ILE A 59 12.86 19.98 8.70
C ILE A 59 12.40 19.11 9.87
N CYS A 60 11.94 17.89 9.60
CA CYS A 60 11.48 16.93 10.61
C CYS A 60 12.62 16.11 11.26
N GLY A 61 13.87 16.33 10.91
CA GLY A 61 15.01 15.57 11.44
C GLY A 61 15.01 14.09 10.99
N ILE A 62 14.37 13.78 9.86
CA ILE A 62 14.28 12.42 9.32
C ILE A 62 15.50 12.18 8.44
N SER A 63 16.39 11.26 8.86
CA SER A 63 17.62 10.91 8.13
C SER A 63 17.40 10.07 6.87
N LYS A 64 16.19 9.54 6.67
CA LYS A 64 15.84 8.71 5.50
C LYS A 64 15.41 9.57 4.32
N ASP A 65 15.79 9.13 3.12
CA ASP A 65 15.36 9.75 1.88
C ASP A 65 13.86 9.51 1.65
N LEU A 66 13.04 10.54 1.84
CA LEU A 66 11.61 10.48 1.59
C LEU A 66 11.32 10.74 0.11
N THR A 67 10.68 9.79 -0.52
CA THR A 67 10.26 9.86 -1.92
C THR A 67 8.89 9.22 -2.11
N THR A 68 8.25 9.46 -3.24
CA THR A 68 7.03 8.74 -3.63
C THR A 68 7.26 7.22 -3.68
N HIS A 69 8.47 6.79 -4.04
CA HIS A 69 8.85 5.38 -4.03
C HIS A 69 8.94 4.81 -2.61
N THR A 70 9.47 5.59 -1.66
CA THR A 70 9.49 5.21 -0.24
C THR A 70 8.07 5.04 0.31
N ALA A 71 7.16 5.95 -0.03
CA ALA A 71 5.75 5.84 0.37
C ALA A 71 5.10 4.56 -0.21
N ARG A 72 5.33 4.28 -1.50
CA ARG A 72 4.84 3.06 -2.17
C ARG A 72 5.42 1.80 -1.52
N HIS A 73 6.70 1.80 -1.16
CA HIS A 73 7.35 0.70 -0.47
C HIS A 73 6.74 0.48 0.92
N THR A 74 6.53 1.55 1.69
CA THR A 74 5.91 1.50 3.02
C THR A 74 4.48 0.98 2.95
N PHE A 75 3.69 1.42 1.96
CA PHE A 75 2.35 0.88 1.73
C PHE A 75 2.39 -0.64 1.51
N ALA A 76 3.29 -1.11 0.63
CA ALA A 76 3.41 -2.53 0.32
C ALA A 76 3.91 -3.39 1.50
N THR A 77 4.76 -2.85 2.35
CA THR A 77 5.37 -3.61 3.46
C THR A 77 4.58 -3.47 4.76
N THR A 78 4.31 -2.25 5.18
CA THR A 78 3.74 -1.98 6.50
C THR A 78 2.21 -1.98 6.47
N ILE A 79 1.61 -1.31 5.49
CA ILE A 79 0.14 -1.18 5.47
C ILE A 79 -0.52 -2.47 4.96
N THR A 80 -0.02 -3.07 3.89
CA THR A 80 -0.68 -4.24 3.30
C THR A 80 -0.10 -5.55 3.80
N ARG A 81 1.20 -5.73 3.72
CA ARG A 81 1.86 -7.01 4.05
C ARG A 81 1.77 -7.36 5.53
N GLU A 82 1.92 -6.39 6.45
CA GLU A 82 1.79 -6.64 7.90
C GLU A 82 0.32 -6.92 8.29
N ASN A 83 -0.64 -6.45 7.52
CA ASN A 83 -2.06 -6.71 7.68
C ASN A 83 -2.56 -7.91 6.86
N ASP A 84 -1.67 -8.84 6.53
CA ASP A 84 -1.99 -10.14 5.90
C ASP A 84 -2.58 -10.07 4.49
N VAL A 85 -2.43 -8.96 3.78
CA VAL A 85 -2.82 -8.89 2.37
C VAL A 85 -1.89 -9.83 1.56
N PRO A 86 -2.44 -10.74 0.74
CA PRO A 86 -1.65 -11.64 -0.11
C PRO A 86 -0.73 -10.87 -1.05
N ILE A 87 0.45 -11.46 -1.32
CA ILE A 87 1.48 -10.82 -2.17
C ILE A 87 0.99 -10.57 -3.60
N GLU A 88 0.15 -11.46 -4.11
CA GLU A 88 -0.49 -11.36 -5.41
C GLU A 88 -1.44 -10.15 -5.48
N THR A 89 -2.22 -9.95 -4.42
CA THR A 89 -3.11 -8.79 -4.29
C THR A 89 -2.30 -7.50 -4.22
N ILE A 90 -1.20 -7.48 -3.43
CA ILE A 90 -0.29 -6.33 -3.38
C ILE A 90 0.29 -6.03 -4.77
N GLY A 91 0.70 -7.06 -5.51
CA GLY A 91 1.19 -6.91 -6.88
C GLY A 91 0.18 -6.23 -7.80
N LYS A 92 -1.08 -6.66 -7.75
CA LYS A 92 -2.19 -6.04 -8.50
C LYS A 92 -2.46 -4.60 -8.07
N MET A 93 -2.52 -4.33 -6.76
CA MET A 93 -2.71 -2.97 -6.23
C MET A 93 -1.57 -2.01 -6.62
N LEU A 94 -0.38 -2.54 -6.88
CA LEU A 94 0.78 -1.78 -7.32
C LEU A 94 0.95 -1.74 -8.85
N GLY A 95 0.09 -2.38 -9.63
CA GLY A 95 0.18 -2.45 -11.09
C GLY A 95 1.43 -3.16 -11.60
N HIS A 96 1.92 -4.15 -10.88
CA HIS A 96 3.04 -4.93 -11.33
C HIS A 96 2.59 -5.98 -12.35
N LYS A 97 3.26 -6.03 -13.51
CA LYS A 97 2.98 -7.03 -14.56
C LYS A 97 3.28 -8.47 -14.11
N ASP A 98 4.29 -8.62 -13.25
CA ASP A 98 4.71 -9.91 -12.72
C ASP A 98 4.95 -9.86 -11.21
N LEU A 99 4.92 -11.03 -10.58
CA LEU A 99 5.16 -11.16 -9.14
C LEU A 99 6.62 -10.90 -8.74
N ARG A 100 7.59 -10.98 -9.67
CA ARG A 100 9.00 -10.72 -9.39
C ARG A 100 9.20 -9.33 -8.80
N SER A 101 8.52 -8.34 -9.38
CA SER A 101 8.57 -6.95 -8.90
C SER A 101 8.01 -6.80 -7.49
N THR A 102 7.13 -7.71 -7.07
CA THR A 102 6.49 -7.70 -5.74
C THR A 102 7.24 -8.58 -4.74
N GLN A 103 8.02 -9.57 -5.18
CA GLN A 103 8.75 -10.52 -4.32
C GLN A 103 9.71 -9.84 -3.34
N LYS A 104 10.25 -8.66 -3.66
CA LYS A 104 11.05 -7.85 -2.75
C LYS A 104 10.32 -7.49 -1.45
N TYR A 105 8.98 -7.53 -1.45
CA TYR A 105 8.13 -7.31 -0.27
C TYR A 105 7.78 -8.60 0.47
N ALA A 106 8.15 -9.77 -0.06
CA ALA A 106 7.74 -11.09 0.41
C ALA A 106 8.45 -11.59 1.67
N LYS A 107 9.35 -10.80 2.28
CA LYS A 107 10.06 -11.22 3.52
C LYS A 107 9.06 -11.60 4.61
N ILE A 108 9.00 -12.91 4.90
CA ILE A 108 8.18 -13.46 5.97
C ILE A 108 9.01 -13.48 7.24
N THR A 109 8.54 -12.80 8.29
CA THR A 109 9.21 -12.81 9.60
C THR A 109 8.83 -14.06 10.39
N LYS A 110 9.74 -14.55 11.25
CA LYS A 110 9.46 -15.68 12.18
C LYS A 110 8.20 -15.40 13.01
N ARG A 111 8.00 -14.16 13.46
CA ARG A 111 6.80 -13.72 14.19
C ARG A 111 5.52 -13.95 13.39
N LYS A 112 5.53 -13.64 12.08
CA LYS A 112 4.37 -13.81 11.21
C LYS A 112 4.04 -15.29 11.01
N ILE A 113 5.04 -16.14 10.85
CA ILE A 113 4.86 -17.61 10.79
C ILE A 113 4.21 -18.10 12.07
N SER A 114 4.75 -17.72 13.25
CA SER A 114 4.22 -18.12 14.54
C SER A 114 2.76 -17.68 14.74
N ASN A 115 2.44 -16.43 14.40
CA ASN A 115 1.07 -15.92 14.51
C ASN A 115 0.09 -16.67 13.61
N LYS A 116 0.50 -17.00 12.38
CA LYS A 116 -0.34 -17.76 11.44
C LYS A 116 -0.54 -19.20 11.91
N MET A 117 0.49 -19.83 12.46
CA MET A 117 0.36 -21.17 13.03
C MET A 117 -0.58 -21.19 14.24
N LYS A 118 -0.47 -20.23 15.15
CA LYS A 118 -1.42 -20.08 16.28
C LYS A 118 -2.85 -19.84 15.79
N SER A 119 -3.04 -19.00 14.79
CA SER A 119 -4.36 -18.76 14.19
C SER A 119 -4.94 -20.02 13.55
N LEU A 120 -4.11 -20.82 12.89
CA LEU A 120 -4.50 -22.10 12.30
C LEU A 120 -4.86 -23.12 13.40
N GLU A 121 -4.04 -23.23 14.44
CA GLU A 121 -4.29 -24.08 15.62
C GLU A 121 -5.66 -23.75 16.23
N ASN A 122 -5.93 -22.48 16.51
CA ASN A 122 -7.22 -22.03 17.07
C ASN A 122 -8.43 -22.33 16.16
N LYS A 123 -8.20 -22.39 14.84
CA LYS A 123 -9.27 -22.74 13.88
C LYS A 123 -9.54 -24.25 13.85
N LEU A 124 -8.49 -25.05 13.87
CA LEU A 124 -8.57 -26.50 13.71
C LEU A 124 -8.86 -27.24 15.00
N PHE A 125 -8.37 -26.73 16.13
CA PHE A 125 -8.45 -27.40 17.42
C PHE A 125 -9.29 -26.61 18.43
N SER A 126 -9.99 -27.34 19.30
CA SER A 126 -10.65 -26.78 20.48
C SER A 126 -9.62 -26.55 21.62
N ALA A 127 -10.06 -25.91 22.70
CA ALA A 127 -9.21 -25.68 23.90
C ALA A 127 -8.64 -26.96 24.49
N ASP A 128 -9.33 -28.09 24.30
CA ASP A 128 -8.92 -29.41 24.78
C ASP A 128 -7.97 -30.15 23.81
N GLY A 129 -7.51 -29.48 22.75
CA GLY A 129 -6.60 -30.04 21.76
C GLY A 129 -7.24 -31.02 20.77
N LEU A 130 -8.55 -31.16 20.76
CA LEU A 130 -9.29 -32.00 19.81
C LEU A 130 -9.60 -31.24 18.50
N LEU A 131 -9.51 -31.95 17.39
CA LEU A 131 -9.94 -31.39 16.07
C LEU A 131 -11.40 -30.97 16.12
N LYS A 132 -11.67 -29.73 15.73
CA LYS A 132 -13.04 -29.25 15.52
C LYS A 132 -13.65 -29.98 14.33
N ALA A 133 -14.78 -30.64 14.54
CA ALA A 133 -15.50 -31.24 13.44
C ALA A 133 -15.88 -30.14 12.42
N THR A 134 -15.36 -30.26 11.22
CA THR A 134 -15.80 -29.45 10.07
C THR A 134 -17.14 -30.01 9.61
N CYS A 135 -18.23 -29.29 9.89
CA CYS A 135 -19.47 -29.45 9.14
C CYS A 135 -19.39 -28.75 7.81
#